data_0d01c9fb9eaac47f10cf51a9241abfd1
#
_entry.id   0d01c9fb9eaac47f10cf51a9241abfd1
#
_cell.length_a   1.000
_cell.length_b   1.000
_cell.length_c   1.000
_cell.angle_alpha   90.00
_cell.angle_beta   90.00
_cell.angle_gamma   90.00
#
_symmetry.space_group_name_H-M   'P 1'
#
loop_
_entity.id
_entity.type
_entity.pdbx_description
1 polymer ?
#
loop_
_entity_poly.entity_id
_entity_poly.type
_entity_poly.pdbx_seq_one_letter_code
_entity_poly.pdbx_strand_id
1 'polypeptide(L)'
;MTVYGERRKKVLALAKGAPAIAMTGANMFYLTDFWGGGAALVEADKTVVITSPLEKERAEALGHEVEVVPVKGWADVSKEVEKRTKGRPALADDNMGLKGRFKRDPELFLKARRVKDSIEIERITKASNGLDQIFRMLEVFIAPGKTEWEVAAEVMKVATLNGLTPAGGDSALSPTIVASGPNGALPHSELGGRKIKRGDFVVADVYFRYNGYNSDETRTFSVGTPSKEMTNNYEAVLEAQQAALSKIAPGTPCMDVHNAAVAVLKKHRVDKYLNHSIGHGVGIDIHEYPQVNRVNKDRLLVNDVITDEPGVYFKGKYGIRIEDTVQTARKPVVLTKYTKKLVVCG
;
A
#
# COMPACT_ATOMS: atom_id res chain seq x y z
N MET A 1 15.57 18.73 15.10
CA MET A 1 16.01 17.63 14.23
C MET A 1 14.96 17.48 13.16
N THR A 2 15.35 17.23 11.91
CA THR A 2 14.40 17.04 10.81
C THR A 2 13.78 15.65 10.87
N VAL A 3 12.67 15.45 10.16
CA VAL A 3 12.04 14.13 10.02
C VAL A 3 12.99 13.09 9.42
N TYR A 4 13.80 13.48 8.43
CA TYR A 4 14.80 12.59 7.82
C TYR A 4 15.91 12.21 8.79
N GLY A 5 16.31 13.12 9.69
CA GLY A 5 17.22 12.82 10.80
C GLY A 5 16.65 11.80 11.78
N GLU A 6 15.37 11.86 12.10
CA GLU A 6 14.70 10.85 12.93
C GLU A 6 14.60 9.49 12.21
N ARG A 7 14.33 9.48 10.90
CA ARG A 7 14.31 8.23 10.09
C ARG A 7 15.69 7.56 10.10
N ARG A 8 16.78 8.33 9.90
CA ARG A 8 18.15 7.81 9.99
C ARG A 8 18.45 7.20 11.36
N LYS A 9 18.13 7.91 12.46
CA LYS A 9 18.30 7.39 13.81
C LYS A 9 17.56 6.09 14.04
N LYS A 10 16.30 6.00 13.57
CA LYS A 10 15.48 4.80 13.67
C LYS A 10 16.14 3.61 12.96
N VAL A 11 16.64 3.82 11.73
CA VAL A 11 17.34 2.78 10.97
C VAL A 11 18.64 2.36 11.69
N LEU A 12 19.46 3.32 12.16
CA LEU A 12 20.71 3.01 12.85
C LEU A 12 20.48 2.29 14.18
N ALA A 13 19.42 2.64 14.91
CA ALA A 13 19.05 1.93 16.15
C ALA A 13 18.64 0.47 15.86
N LEU A 14 17.84 0.23 14.81
CA LEU A 14 17.48 -1.12 14.37
C LEU A 14 18.69 -1.91 13.88
N ALA A 15 19.64 -1.25 13.22
CA ALA A 15 20.91 -1.83 12.76
C ALA A 15 21.90 -2.12 13.90
N LYS A 16 21.58 -1.74 15.17
CA LYS A 16 22.44 -1.96 16.36
C LYS A 16 23.87 -1.42 16.18
N GLY A 17 24.01 -0.26 15.56
CA GLY A 17 25.29 0.40 15.30
C GLY A 17 26.07 -0.13 14.10
N ALA A 18 25.55 -1.12 13.35
CA ALA A 18 26.12 -1.48 12.06
C ALA A 18 25.79 -0.41 11.00
N PRO A 19 26.67 -0.16 10.02
CA PRO A 19 26.30 0.65 8.87
C PRO A 19 25.07 0.06 8.15
N ALA A 20 24.14 0.93 7.72
CA ALA A 20 22.92 0.53 7.03
C ALA A 20 22.88 1.12 5.62
N ILE A 21 22.47 0.34 4.64
CA ILE A 21 22.47 0.70 3.23
C ILE A 21 21.11 0.35 2.64
N ALA A 22 20.44 1.36 2.08
CA ALA A 22 19.25 1.17 1.26
C ALA A 22 19.65 0.99 -0.20
N MET A 23 19.19 -0.11 -0.82
CA MET A 23 19.46 -0.48 -2.20
C MET A 23 18.20 -0.39 -3.06
N THR A 24 17.01 -0.51 -2.45
CA THR A 24 15.74 -0.39 -3.14
C THR A 24 15.30 1.06 -3.26
N GLY A 25 14.62 1.41 -4.35
CA GLY A 25 14.09 2.77 -4.56
C GLY A 25 13.18 3.24 -3.44
N ALA A 26 12.36 2.35 -2.89
CA ALA A 26 11.46 2.64 -1.78
C ALA A 26 12.21 3.04 -0.50
N ASN A 27 13.28 2.32 -0.16
CA ASN A 27 14.07 2.60 1.05
C ASN A 27 14.99 3.81 0.89
N MET A 28 15.52 4.05 -0.32
CA MET A 28 16.21 5.31 -0.64
C MET A 28 15.25 6.50 -0.51
N PHE A 29 14.05 6.38 -1.05
CA PHE A 29 13.02 7.40 -0.95
C PHE A 29 12.61 7.69 0.51
N TYR A 30 12.42 6.66 1.32
CA TYR A 30 12.14 6.81 2.76
C TYR A 30 13.17 7.71 3.47
N LEU A 31 14.44 7.53 3.12
CA LEU A 31 15.56 8.26 3.75
C LEU A 31 15.75 9.69 3.20
N THR A 32 15.29 9.97 1.97
CA THR A 32 15.76 11.15 1.24
C THR A 32 14.71 11.88 0.40
N ASP A 33 13.54 11.28 0.13
CA ASP A 33 12.58 11.64 -0.93
C ASP A 33 13.12 11.49 -2.37
N PHE A 34 14.34 11.02 -2.55
CA PHE A 34 14.87 10.70 -3.86
C PHE A 34 14.55 9.24 -4.25
N TRP A 35 13.80 9.06 -5.31
CA TRP A 35 13.52 7.76 -5.91
C TRP A 35 14.42 7.54 -7.13
N GLY A 36 15.45 6.72 -7.00
CA GLY A 36 16.41 6.49 -8.07
C GLY A 36 17.19 5.20 -7.92
N GLY A 37 18.07 4.94 -8.86
CA GLY A 37 19.00 3.81 -8.82
C GLY A 37 20.27 4.14 -8.05
N GLY A 38 20.88 3.13 -7.42
CA GLY A 38 22.11 3.27 -6.67
C GLY A 38 22.03 2.71 -5.26
N ALA A 39 22.69 3.35 -4.30
CA ALA A 39 22.66 2.99 -2.90
C ALA A 39 22.57 4.25 -2.03
N ALA A 40 21.90 4.15 -0.89
CA ALA A 40 21.90 5.19 0.12
C ALA A 40 22.49 4.66 1.44
N LEU A 41 23.70 5.11 1.77
CA LEU A 41 24.37 4.80 3.03
C LEU A 41 23.86 5.73 4.12
N VAL A 42 23.43 5.17 5.25
CA VAL A 42 22.93 5.91 6.39
C VAL A 42 24.09 6.29 7.31
N GLU A 43 24.39 7.59 7.39
CA GLU A 43 25.29 8.16 8.38
C GLU A 43 24.49 8.89 9.49
N ALA A 44 25.14 9.27 10.58
CA ALA A 44 24.43 9.85 11.73
C ALA A 44 23.82 11.22 11.42
N ASP A 45 24.50 12.03 10.62
CA ASP A 45 24.16 13.42 10.29
C ASP A 45 23.52 13.60 8.91
N LYS A 46 23.74 12.65 7.98
CA LYS A 46 23.27 12.72 6.60
C LYS A 46 23.05 11.34 6.00
N THR A 47 22.41 11.32 4.83
CA THR A 47 22.37 10.14 3.96
C THR A 47 23.30 10.34 2.77
N VAL A 48 24.15 9.36 2.47
CA VAL A 48 25.04 9.42 1.31
C VAL A 48 24.40 8.66 0.16
N VAL A 49 23.93 9.38 -0.83
CA VAL A 49 23.33 8.81 -2.06
C VAL A 49 24.43 8.57 -3.08
N ILE A 50 24.74 7.32 -3.34
CA ILE A 50 25.74 6.88 -4.32
C ILE A 50 24.98 6.46 -5.57
N THR A 51 25.04 7.25 -6.62
CA THR A 51 24.21 7.06 -7.82
C THR A 51 24.96 7.39 -9.11
N SER A 52 24.33 7.21 -10.27
CA SER A 52 24.94 7.53 -11.54
C SER A 52 25.11 9.05 -11.74
N PRO A 53 26.05 9.52 -12.57
CA PRO A 53 26.17 10.95 -12.88
C PRO A 53 24.90 11.54 -13.50
N LEU A 54 24.08 10.72 -14.19
CA LEU A 54 22.81 11.13 -14.79
C LEU A 54 21.78 11.56 -13.72
N GLU A 55 21.83 10.92 -12.55
CA GLU A 55 20.88 11.17 -11.45
C GLU A 55 21.35 12.25 -10.47
N LYS A 56 22.60 12.71 -10.60
CA LYS A 56 23.23 13.59 -9.60
C LYS A 56 22.38 14.83 -9.30
N GLU A 57 22.07 15.62 -10.33
CA GLU A 57 21.34 16.90 -10.17
C GLU A 57 19.95 16.67 -9.58
N ARG A 58 19.27 15.57 -10.00
CA ARG A 58 17.95 15.21 -9.46
C ARG A 58 18.04 14.79 -8.00
N ALA A 59 19.05 14.03 -7.63
CA ALA A 59 19.27 13.61 -6.24
C ALA A 59 19.61 14.81 -5.35
N GLU A 60 20.41 15.78 -5.84
CA GLU A 60 20.74 17.03 -5.12
C GLU A 60 19.50 17.94 -4.97
N ALA A 61 18.61 17.98 -5.98
CA ALA A 61 17.42 18.83 -5.97
C ALA A 61 16.27 18.29 -5.11
N LEU A 62 16.08 16.97 -5.08
CA LEU A 62 14.94 16.32 -4.40
C LEU A 62 15.32 15.71 -3.04
N GLY A 63 16.58 15.38 -2.84
CA GLY A 63 17.03 14.72 -1.62
C GLY A 63 17.12 15.67 -0.43
N HIS A 64 16.70 15.19 0.73
CA HIS A 64 16.79 15.93 2.00
C HIS A 64 17.95 15.43 2.85
N GLU A 65 18.82 16.34 3.32
CA GLU A 65 20.01 16.04 4.14
C GLU A 65 20.91 14.99 3.49
N VAL A 66 21.17 15.14 2.17
CA VAL A 66 21.95 14.21 1.37
C VAL A 66 23.33 14.76 0.99
N GLU A 67 24.28 13.86 0.91
CA GLU A 67 25.50 14.02 0.15
C GLU A 67 25.39 13.13 -1.09
N VAL A 68 25.55 13.67 -2.30
CA VAL A 68 25.46 12.91 -3.53
C VAL A 68 26.86 12.58 -4.06
N VAL A 69 27.12 11.30 -4.26
CA VAL A 69 28.38 10.78 -4.81
C VAL A 69 28.11 10.11 -6.15
N PRO A 70 28.45 10.77 -7.29
CA PRO A 70 28.28 10.17 -8.59
C PRO A 70 29.33 9.10 -8.87
N VAL A 71 28.89 7.93 -9.35
CA VAL A 71 29.76 6.80 -9.69
C VAL A 71 29.35 6.17 -11.03
N LYS A 72 30.32 5.54 -11.75
CA LYS A 72 30.06 5.01 -13.09
C LYS A 72 29.41 3.61 -13.10
N GLY A 73 29.44 2.88 -11.99
CA GLY A 73 28.89 1.52 -11.95
C GLY A 73 28.93 0.88 -10.56
N TRP A 74 28.34 -0.30 -10.44
CA TRP A 74 28.20 -1.03 -9.18
C TRP A 74 29.50 -1.35 -8.45
N ALA A 75 30.59 -1.59 -9.21
CA ALA A 75 31.90 -1.78 -8.62
C ALA A 75 32.39 -0.54 -7.86
N ASP A 76 32.07 0.65 -8.35
CA ASP A 76 32.41 1.90 -7.69
C ASP A 76 31.46 2.23 -6.53
N VAL A 77 30.18 1.83 -6.62
CA VAL A 77 29.25 1.85 -5.47
C VAL A 77 29.86 1.05 -4.31
N SER A 78 30.30 -0.19 -4.57
CA SER A 78 30.90 -1.06 -3.54
C SER A 78 32.16 -0.45 -2.93
N LYS A 79 33.05 0.14 -3.73
CA LYS A 79 34.27 0.81 -3.24
C LYS A 79 33.95 2.01 -2.36
N GLU A 80 33.00 2.85 -2.77
CA GLU A 80 32.63 4.03 -1.98
C GLU A 80 31.97 3.64 -0.65
N VAL A 81 31.12 2.62 -0.64
CA VAL A 81 30.54 2.06 0.58
C VAL A 81 31.63 1.50 1.48
N GLU A 82 32.55 0.67 0.96
CA GLU A 82 33.64 0.08 1.74
C GLU A 82 34.54 1.15 2.38
N LYS A 83 34.92 2.18 1.62
CA LYS A 83 35.67 3.34 2.10
C LYS A 83 34.98 4.03 3.26
N ARG A 84 33.68 4.33 3.16
CA ARG A 84 32.90 5.03 4.19
C ARG A 84 32.62 4.19 5.41
N THR A 85 32.37 2.91 5.23
CA THR A 85 32.18 1.97 6.36
C THR A 85 33.51 1.57 7.00
N LYS A 86 34.66 1.98 6.45
CA LYS A 86 36.00 1.58 6.89
C LYS A 86 36.14 0.05 6.96
N GLY A 87 35.56 -0.65 5.99
CA GLY A 87 35.56 -2.12 5.91
C GLY A 87 34.71 -2.83 6.98
N ARG A 88 33.91 -2.10 7.76
CA ARG A 88 32.96 -2.73 8.71
C ARG A 88 31.83 -3.41 7.94
N PRO A 89 31.36 -4.61 8.40
CA PRO A 89 30.18 -5.24 7.81
C PRO A 89 28.96 -4.32 7.87
N ALA A 90 28.26 -4.18 6.74
CA ALA A 90 27.07 -3.35 6.65
C ALA A 90 25.81 -4.22 6.44
N LEU A 91 24.66 -3.71 6.93
CA LEU A 91 23.34 -4.30 6.65
C LEU A 91 22.76 -3.63 5.42
N ALA A 92 22.34 -4.42 4.44
CA ALA A 92 21.69 -3.94 3.23
C ALA A 92 20.33 -4.62 3.06
N ASP A 93 19.30 -3.88 2.63
CA ASP A 93 17.97 -4.43 2.31
C ASP A 93 18.02 -5.39 1.13
N ASP A 94 18.89 -5.12 0.17
CA ASP A 94 19.24 -6.00 -0.94
C ASP A 94 20.76 -6.02 -1.16
N ASN A 95 21.25 -7.00 -1.90
CA ASN A 95 22.67 -7.12 -2.25
C ASN A 95 22.93 -7.04 -3.75
N MET A 96 22.01 -6.52 -4.54
CA MET A 96 22.11 -6.42 -6.00
C MET A 96 23.43 -5.79 -6.43
N GLY A 97 24.39 -6.63 -6.85
CA GLY A 97 25.68 -6.19 -7.39
C GLY A 97 26.69 -5.65 -6.38
N LEU A 98 26.38 -5.54 -5.09
CA LEU A 98 27.35 -5.14 -4.07
C LEU A 98 28.41 -6.24 -3.85
N LYS A 99 29.68 -5.84 -3.85
CA LYS A 99 30.81 -6.68 -3.47
C LYS A 99 31.41 -6.16 -2.17
N GLY A 100 31.78 -7.08 -1.24
CA GLY A 100 32.36 -6.71 0.04
C GLY A 100 31.70 -7.39 1.23
N ARG A 101 31.82 -6.77 2.41
CA ARG A 101 31.29 -7.30 3.68
C ARG A 101 29.87 -6.81 3.93
N PHE A 102 28.89 -7.42 3.24
CA PHE A 102 27.48 -7.10 3.41
C PHE A 102 26.72 -8.29 3.97
N LYS A 103 25.80 -8.00 4.86
CA LYS A 103 24.74 -8.93 5.29
C LYS A 103 23.40 -8.41 4.77
N ARG A 104 22.70 -9.21 4.00
CA ARG A 104 21.33 -8.89 3.58
C ARG A 104 20.41 -8.93 4.79
N ASP A 105 19.65 -7.83 5.00
CA ASP A 105 18.60 -7.72 6.01
C ASP A 105 17.42 -6.95 5.41
N PRO A 106 16.52 -7.62 4.68
CA PRO A 106 15.36 -6.97 4.05
C PRO A 106 14.36 -6.45 5.10
N GLU A 107 14.40 -6.98 6.33
CA GLU A 107 13.52 -6.59 7.43
C GLU A 107 13.87 -5.22 8.04
N LEU A 108 15.13 -4.79 7.91
CA LEU A 108 15.63 -3.58 8.55
C LEU A 108 14.77 -2.35 8.21
N PHE A 109 14.61 -2.09 6.91
CA PHE A 109 13.84 -0.94 6.44
C PHE A 109 12.32 -1.16 6.53
N LEU A 110 11.84 -2.37 6.34
CA LEU A 110 10.43 -2.69 6.54
C LEU A 110 9.98 -2.39 7.99
N LYS A 111 10.81 -2.71 8.98
CA LYS A 111 10.58 -2.36 10.38
C LYS A 111 10.70 -0.85 10.63
N ALA A 112 11.66 -0.18 9.99
CA ALA A 112 11.82 1.26 10.11
C ALA A 112 10.61 2.03 9.55
N ARG A 113 10.02 1.57 8.42
CA ARG A 113 8.90 2.20 7.72
C ARG A 113 7.54 1.87 8.33
N ARG A 114 7.45 0.88 9.22
CA ARG A 114 6.18 0.40 9.78
C ARG A 114 5.40 1.53 10.45
N VAL A 115 5.98 2.21 11.45
CA VAL A 115 5.34 3.32 12.16
C VAL A 115 5.57 4.61 11.40
N LYS A 116 4.49 5.22 10.90
CA LYS A 116 4.52 6.39 10.04
C LYS A 116 4.76 7.68 10.84
N ASP A 117 5.58 8.57 10.31
CA ASP A 117 5.72 9.93 10.81
C ASP A 117 4.63 10.86 10.27
N SER A 118 4.65 12.13 10.68
CA SER A 118 3.61 13.10 10.31
C SER A 118 3.58 13.42 8.81
N ILE A 119 4.73 13.44 8.14
CA ILE A 119 4.82 13.69 6.69
C ILE A 119 4.27 12.48 5.92
N GLU A 120 4.58 11.26 6.37
CA GLU A 120 4.06 10.03 5.78
C GLU A 120 2.53 9.98 5.90
N ILE A 121 1.99 10.24 7.10
CA ILE A 121 0.53 10.30 7.34
C ILE A 121 -0.14 11.39 6.47
N GLU A 122 0.45 12.57 6.35
CA GLU A 122 -0.07 13.63 5.49
C GLU A 122 -0.15 13.19 4.02
N ARG A 123 0.91 12.56 3.50
CA ARG A 123 0.97 12.09 2.11
C ARG A 123 -0.03 10.97 1.85
N ILE A 124 -0.15 9.99 2.76
CA ILE A 124 -1.17 8.93 2.67
C ILE A 124 -2.58 9.52 2.70
N THR A 125 -2.84 10.51 3.58
CA THR A 125 -4.13 11.19 3.65
C THR A 125 -4.46 11.91 2.34
N LYS A 126 -3.49 12.55 1.68
CA LYS A 126 -3.68 13.18 0.37
C LYS A 126 -3.95 12.16 -0.73
N ALA A 127 -3.25 11.01 -0.69
CA ALA A 127 -3.55 9.89 -1.58
C ALA A 127 -5.01 9.41 -1.38
N SER A 128 -5.42 9.17 -0.13
CA SER A 128 -6.80 8.76 0.22
C SER A 128 -7.85 9.74 -0.31
N ASN A 129 -7.62 11.05 -0.13
CA ASN A 129 -8.54 12.08 -0.63
C ASN A 129 -8.66 12.04 -2.17
N GLY A 130 -7.58 11.70 -2.87
CA GLY A 130 -7.61 11.51 -4.32
C GLY A 130 -8.37 10.26 -4.73
N LEU A 131 -8.27 9.15 -3.97
CA LEU A 131 -9.08 7.95 -4.18
C LEU A 131 -10.58 8.25 -4.00
N ASP A 132 -10.95 8.99 -2.96
CA ASP A 132 -12.34 9.43 -2.74
C ASP A 132 -12.93 10.16 -3.98
N GLN A 133 -12.13 10.97 -4.71
CA GLN A 133 -12.58 11.62 -5.95
C GLN A 133 -12.79 10.61 -7.07
N ILE A 134 -11.93 9.59 -7.16
CA ILE A 134 -12.08 8.49 -8.12
C ILE A 134 -13.39 7.74 -7.86
N PHE A 135 -13.68 7.41 -6.60
CA PHE A 135 -14.91 6.70 -6.26
C PHE A 135 -16.19 7.50 -6.53
N ARG A 136 -16.16 8.83 -6.31
CA ARG A 136 -17.28 9.72 -6.71
C ARG A 136 -17.47 9.74 -8.22
N MET A 137 -16.41 9.70 -9.01
CA MET A 137 -16.52 9.58 -10.47
C MET A 137 -17.08 8.20 -10.85
N LEU A 138 -16.61 7.11 -10.23
CA LEU A 138 -17.08 5.76 -10.50
C LEU A 138 -18.59 5.59 -10.29
N GLU A 139 -19.16 6.23 -9.26
CA GLU A 139 -20.59 6.23 -8.97
C GLU A 139 -21.44 6.65 -10.18
N VAL A 140 -20.97 7.60 -10.98
CA VAL A 140 -21.68 8.12 -12.15
C VAL A 140 -21.21 7.50 -13.47
N PHE A 141 -20.00 6.99 -13.52
CA PHE A 141 -19.41 6.47 -14.76
C PHE A 141 -19.69 5.00 -15.01
N ILE A 142 -19.86 4.19 -13.94
CA ILE A 142 -20.21 2.78 -14.05
C ILE A 142 -21.64 2.66 -14.59
N ALA A 143 -21.79 2.07 -15.78
CA ALA A 143 -23.08 1.92 -16.44
C ALA A 143 -23.10 0.65 -17.32
N PRO A 144 -24.28 0.09 -17.61
CA PRO A 144 -24.42 -1.00 -18.56
C PRO A 144 -23.82 -0.65 -19.93
N GLY A 145 -23.07 -1.60 -20.51
CA GLY A 145 -22.43 -1.43 -21.82
C GLY A 145 -20.99 -0.89 -21.77
N LYS A 146 -20.60 -0.21 -20.71
CA LYS A 146 -19.18 0.15 -20.46
C LYS A 146 -18.35 -1.13 -20.29
N THR A 147 -17.11 -1.11 -20.76
CA THR A 147 -16.13 -2.16 -20.49
C THR A 147 -15.33 -1.88 -19.23
N GLU A 148 -14.77 -2.91 -18.63
CA GLU A 148 -13.83 -2.76 -17.50
C GLU A 148 -12.64 -1.87 -17.89
N TRP A 149 -12.12 -1.98 -19.12
CA TRP A 149 -11.08 -1.09 -19.67
C TRP A 149 -11.48 0.39 -19.71
N GLU A 150 -12.70 0.71 -20.14
CA GLU A 150 -13.18 2.10 -20.19
C GLU A 150 -13.29 2.68 -18.79
N VAL A 151 -13.73 1.89 -17.81
CA VAL A 151 -13.81 2.33 -16.41
C VAL A 151 -12.40 2.55 -15.84
N ALA A 152 -11.47 1.63 -16.09
CA ALA A 152 -10.09 1.77 -15.63
C ALA A 152 -9.37 2.97 -16.27
N ALA A 153 -9.63 3.25 -17.55
CA ALA A 153 -9.09 4.44 -18.23
C ALA A 153 -9.57 5.75 -17.57
N GLU A 154 -10.84 5.82 -17.15
CA GLU A 154 -11.36 6.99 -16.46
C GLU A 154 -10.79 7.11 -15.03
N VAL A 155 -10.56 5.98 -14.32
CA VAL A 155 -9.83 5.95 -13.05
C VAL A 155 -8.44 6.57 -13.22
N MET A 156 -7.66 6.14 -14.21
CA MET A 156 -6.32 6.67 -14.48
C MET A 156 -6.33 8.17 -14.78
N LYS A 157 -7.29 8.62 -15.56
CA LYS A 157 -7.48 10.04 -15.90
C LYS A 157 -7.74 10.87 -14.64
N VAL A 158 -8.69 10.47 -13.80
CA VAL A 158 -9.03 11.19 -12.57
C VAL A 158 -7.87 11.15 -11.58
N ALA A 159 -7.17 10.02 -11.45
CA ALA A 159 -5.97 9.91 -10.63
C ALA A 159 -4.92 10.95 -11.05
N THR A 160 -4.59 11.02 -12.33
CA THR A 160 -3.60 11.96 -12.88
C THR A 160 -4.00 13.43 -12.64
N LEU A 161 -5.29 13.76 -12.85
CA LEU A 161 -5.82 15.11 -12.61
C LEU A 161 -5.77 15.53 -11.13
N ASN A 162 -5.77 14.57 -10.21
CA ASN A 162 -5.60 14.81 -8.77
C ASN A 162 -4.14 14.70 -8.29
N GLY A 163 -3.16 14.68 -9.21
CA GLY A 163 -1.74 14.61 -8.88
C GLY A 163 -1.30 13.26 -8.31
N LEU A 164 -2.09 12.21 -8.52
CA LEU A 164 -1.74 10.85 -8.12
C LEU A 164 -0.92 10.16 -9.22
N THR A 165 -0.02 9.30 -8.80
CA THR A 165 0.79 8.47 -9.70
C THR A 165 0.49 6.99 -9.45
N PRO A 166 0.55 6.13 -10.50
CA PRO A 166 0.36 4.70 -10.32
C PRO A 166 1.32 4.13 -9.28
N ALA A 167 0.82 3.28 -8.41
CA ALA A 167 1.66 2.47 -7.56
C ALA A 167 2.39 1.44 -8.42
N GLY A 168 3.71 1.36 -8.28
CA GLY A 168 4.45 0.19 -8.77
C GLY A 168 4.22 -0.95 -7.79
N GLY A 169 3.74 -2.08 -8.24
CA GLY A 169 3.54 -3.27 -7.41
C GLY A 169 3.87 -4.52 -8.21
N ASP A 170 4.38 -5.55 -7.53
CA ASP A 170 4.78 -6.80 -8.18
C ASP A 170 3.59 -7.78 -8.36
N SER A 171 2.40 -7.45 -7.84
CA SER A 171 1.29 -8.37 -7.74
C SER A 171 0.18 -8.21 -8.79
N ALA A 172 0.17 -7.10 -9.54
CA ALA A 172 -0.82 -6.87 -10.60
C ALA A 172 -0.24 -6.02 -11.74
N LEU A 173 -0.71 -6.26 -12.96
CA LEU A 173 -0.29 -5.51 -14.15
C LEU A 173 -0.87 -4.09 -14.19
N SER A 174 -1.96 -3.85 -13.46
CA SER A 174 -2.64 -2.55 -13.39
C SER A 174 -2.68 -2.04 -11.96
N PRO A 175 -2.56 -0.71 -11.72
CA PRO A 175 -2.73 -0.09 -10.41
C PRO A 175 -4.21 0.00 -9.98
N THR A 176 -5.11 -0.67 -10.68
CA THR A 176 -6.54 -0.71 -10.37
C THR A 176 -7.15 -2.02 -10.84
N ILE A 177 -8.02 -2.57 -10.04
CA ILE A 177 -8.89 -3.68 -10.38
C ILE A 177 -10.28 -3.12 -10.65
N VAL A 178 -10.83 -3.40 -11.82
CA VAL A 178 -12.24 -3.16 -12.16
C VAL A 178 -12.79 -4.47 -12.65
N ALA A 179 -13.53 -5.18 -11.80
CA ALA A 179 -13.98 -6.54 -12.06
C ALA A 179 -15.49 -6.65 -11.92
N SER A 180 -16.18 -6.92 -13.05
CA SER A 180 -17.63 -6.93 -13.13
C SER A 180 -18.21 -8.34 -13.19
N GLY A 181 -19.35 -8.58 -12.51
CA GLY A 181 -20.03 -9.88 -12.48
C GLY A 181 -19.08 -11.04 -12.17
N PRO A 182 -18.97 -12.08 -13.03
CA PRO A 182 -18.12 -13.24 -12.78
C PRO A 182 -16.63 -12.93 -12.58
N ASN A 183 -16.09 -11.84 -13.20
CA ASN A 183 -14.71 -11.43 -13.01
C ASN A 183 -14.47 -10.97 -11.57
N GLY A 184 -15.46 -10.32 -10.94
CA GLY A 184 -15.39 -9.92 -9.53
C GLY A 184 -15.24 -11.08 -8.54
N ALA A 185 -15.48 -12.32 -8.97
CA ALA A 185 -15.22 -13.50 -8.16
C ALA A 185 -13.73 -13.87 -8.04
N LEU A 186 -12.83 -13.11 -8.67
CA LEU A 186 -11.38 -13.24 -8.60
C LEU A 186 -10.84 -12.02 -7.83
N PRO A 187 -10.21 -12.18 -6.64
CA PRO A 187 -9.70 -11.05 -5.85
C PRO A 187 -8.73 -10.15 -6.62
N HIS A 188 -7.85 -10.75 -7.43
CA HIS A 188 -6.90 -10.07 -8.31
C HIS A 188 -7.28 -10.32 -9.77
N SER A 189 -8.47 -9.87 -10.16
CA SER A 189 -8.93 -9.97 -11.54
C SER A 189 -8.12 -9.02 -12.43
N GLU A 190 -7.59 -9.55 -13.52
CA GLU A 190 -7.00 -8.70 -14.56
C GLU A 190 -8.08 -7.92 -15.31
N LEU A 191 -7.73 -6.72 -15.76
CA LEU A 191 -8.62 -5.88 -16.55
C LEU A 191 -8.96 -6.56 -17.89
N GLY A 192 -10.22 -6.48 -18.28
CA GLY A 192 -10.70 -7.11 -19.50
C GLY A 192 -11.66 -6.25 -20.33
N GLY A 193 -11.98 -6.74 -21.54
CA GLY A 193 -12.97 -6.12 -22.41
C GLY A 193 -14.41 -6.51 -22.06
N ARG A 194 -14.67 -7.15 -20.90
CA ARG A 194 -16.02 -7.51 -20.49
C ARG A 194 -16.87 -6.26 -20.37
N LYS A 195 -18.06 -6.30 -21.01
CA LYS A 195 -19.07 -5.24 -20.86
C LYS A 195 -19.88 -5.48 -19.59
N ILE A 196 -19.97 -4.45 -18.79
CA ILE A 196 -20.79 -4.38 -17.57
C ILE A 196 -22.26 -4.54 -17.96
N LYS A 197 -23.02 -5.33 -17.20
CA LYS A 197 -24.42 -5.63 -17.42
C LYS A 197 -25.29 -5.23 -16.24
N ARG A 198 -26.58 -4.95 -16.48
CA ARG A 198 -27.54 -4.85 -15.38
C ARG A 198 -27.57 -6.16 -14.56
N GLY A 199 -27.57 -6.01 -13.24
CA GLY A 199 -27.47 -7.12 -12.28
C GLY A 199 -26.04 -7.52 -11.91
N ASP A 200 -25.00 -6.92 -12.52
CA ASP A 200 -23.63 -7.13 -12.07
C ASP A 200 -23.34 -6.39 -10.76
N PHE A 201 -22.54 -7.01 -9.90
CA PHE A 201 -21.66 -6.27 -9.00
C PHE A 201 -20.37 -5.92 -9.74
N VAL A 202 -19.82 -4.74 -9.44
CA VAL A 202 -18.53 -4.27 -9.95
C VAL A 202 -17.64 -3.99 -8.74
N VAL A 203 -16.62 -4.80 -8.55
CA VAL A 203 -15.55 -4.53 -7.57
C VAL A 203 -14.57 -3.58 -8.22
N ALA A 204 -14.42 -2.40 -7.64
CA ALA A 204 -13.38 -1.44 -7.98
C ALA A 204 -12.41 -1.35 -6.80
N ASP A 205 -11.17 -1.74 -7.02
CA ASP A 205 -10.08 -1.70 -6.07
C ASP A 205 -8.98 -0.82 -6.66
N VAL A 206 -8.67 0.28 -5.97
CA VAL A 206 -7.93 1.41 -6.53
C VAL A 206 -6.84 1.85 -5.56
N TYR A 207 -5.58 1.75 -5.99
CA TYR A 207 -4.43 2.16 -5.21
C TYR A 207 -3.50 3.06 -6.02
N PHE A 208 -3.23 4.22 -5.48
CA PHE A 208 -2.36 5.24 -6.08
C PHE A 208 -1.48 5.92 -5.03
N ARG A 209 -0.43 6.58 -5.50
CA ARG A 209 0.51 7.34 -4.69
C ARG A 209 0.30 8.84 -4.81
N TYR A 210 0.43 9.53 -3.67
CA TYR A 210 0.70 10.95 -3.63
C TYR A 210 2.10 11.18 -3.05
N ASN A 211 2.98 11.83 -3.80
CA ASN A 211 4.37 12.07 -3.39
C ASN A 211 5.02 10.82 -2.78
N GLY A 212 4.95 9.68 -3.49
CA GLY A 212 5.61 8.43 -3.14
C GLY A 212 4.88 7.54 -2.12
N TYR A 213 3.77 7.98 -1.51
CA TYR A 213 3.02 7.21 -0.52
C TYR A 213 1.67 6.76 -1.06
N ASN A 214 1.39 5.47 -0.91
CA ASN A 214 0.15 4.84 -1.34
C ASN A 214 -1.01 5.11 -0.38
N SER A 215 -2.22 5.06 -0.92
CA SER A 215 -3.44 4.68 -0.24
C SER A 215 -4.14 3.62 -1.06
N ASP A 216 -5.00 2.85 -0.42
CA ASP A 216 -5.73 1.73 -0.97
C ASP A 216 -7.21 1.81 -0.57
N GLU A 217 -8.10 1.57 -1.51
CA GLU A 217 -9.54 1.63 -1.27
C GLU A 217 -10.29 0.73 -2.24
N THR A 218 -11.17 -0.12 -1.70
CA THR A 218 -12.09 -0.94 -2.51
C THR A 218 -13.54 -0.60 -2.18
N ARG A 219 -14.35 -0.49 -3.22
CA ARG A 219 -15.82 -0.50 -3.14
C ARG A 219 -16.41 -1.44 -4.16
N THR A 220 -17.55 -2.01 -3.80
CA THR A 220 -18.38 -2.81 -4.72
C THR A 220 -19.65 -2.04 -5.04
N PHE A 221 -19.89 -1.81 -6.32
CA PHE A 221 -21.07 -1.14 -6.87
C PHE A 221 -22.08 -2.15 -7.39
N SER A 222 -23.38 -1.83 -7.35
CA SER A 222 -24.41 -2.60 -8.03
C SER A 222 -24.84 -1.90 -9.30
N VAL A 223 -24.97 -2.62 -10.40
CA VAL A 223 -25.48 -2.07 -11.67
C VAL A 223 -26.95 -2.43 -11.82
N GLY A 224 -27.82 -1.46 -11.53
CA GLY A 224 -29.25 -1.69 -11.30
C GLY A 224 -29.52 -2.39 -9.96
N THR A 225 -30.81 -2.71 -9.71
CA THR A 225 -31.25 -3.28 -8.42
C THR A 225 -30.62 -4.66 -8.17
N PRO A 226 -29.85 -4.86 -7.09
CA PRO A 226 -29.27 -6.16 -6.77
C PRO A 226 -30.34 -7.14 -6.29
N SER A 227 -30.03 -8.45 -6.40
CA SER A 227 -30.89 -9.46 -5.78
C SER A 227 -30.82 -9.39 -4.24
N LYS A 228 -31.81 -9.97 -3.57
CA LYS A 228 -31.84 -10.05 -2.10
C LYS A 228 -30.60 -10.81 -1.56
N GLU A 229 -30.16 -11.87 -2.25
CA GLU A 229 -28.95 -12.61 -1.89
C GLU A 229 -27.70 -11.71 -1.94
N MET A 230 -27.53 -10.97 -3.04
CA MET A 230 -26.41 -10.05 -3.21
C MET A 230 -26.41 -8.94 -2.15
N THR A 231 -27.58 -8.35 -1.86
CA THR A 231 -27.70 -7.35 -0.80
C THR A 231 -27.33 -7.91 0.57
N ASN A 232 -27.83 -9.09 0.93
CA ASN A 232 -27.53 -9.74 2.19
C ASN A 232 -26.03 -10.05 2.33
N ASN A 233 -25.39 -10.49 1.25
CA ASN A 233 -23.94 -10.77 1.25
C ASN A 233 -23.12 -9.47 1.34
N TYR A 234 -23.57 -8.38 0.72
CA TYR A 234 -22.95 -7.07 0.86
C TYR A 234 -22.99 -6.57 2.32
N GLU A 235 -24.15 -6.65 2.94
CA GLU A 235 -24.34 -6.27 4.36
C GLU A 235 -23.47 -7.13 5.29
N ALA A 236 -23.30 -8.43 5.00
CA ALA A 236 -22.41 -9.30 5.76
C ALA A 236 -20.94 -8.84 5.69
N VAL A 237 -20.46 -8.43 4.50
CA VAL A 237 -19.09 -7.91 4.34
C VAL A 237 -18.96 -6.54 5.01
N LEU A 238 -19.96 -5.67 4.91
CA LEU A 238 -19.96 -4.38 5.59
C LEU A 238 -19.93 -4.55 7.12
N GLU A 239 -20.74 -5.44 7.68
CA GLU A 239 -20.72 -5.76 9.13
C GLU A 239 -19.35 -6.33 9.54
N ALA A 240 -18.74 -7.17 8.69
CA ALA A 240 -17.41 -7.73 8.96
C ALA A 240 -16.32 -6.63 8.98
N GLN A 241 -16.35 -5.70 8.01
CA GLN A 241 -15.43 -4.57 7.95
C GLN A 241 -15.56 -3.67 9.18
N GLN A 242 -16.78 -3.36 9.60
CA GLN A 242 -17.04 -2.56 10.81
C GLN A 242 -16.56 -3.28 12.09
N ALA A 243 -16.71 -4.61 12.16
CA ALA A 243 -16.23 -5.41 13.27
C ALA A 243 -14.69 -5.40 13.36
N ALA A 244 -13.99 -5.55 12.24
CA ALA A 244 -12.53 -5.45 12.18
C ALA A 244 -12.06 -4.03 12.55
N LEU A 245 -12.64 -3.00 11.94
CA LEU A 245 -12.35 -1.59 12.24
C LEU A 245 -12.47 -1.29 13.75
N SER A 246 -13.48 -1.83 14.42
CA SER A 246 -13.68 -1.64 15.86
C SER A 246 -12.56 -2.21 16.73
N LYS A 247 -11.74 -3.12 16.20
CA LYS A 247 -10.59 -3.73 16.86
C LYS A 247 -9.27 -3.03 16.57
N ILE A 248 -9.22 -2.13 15.59
CA ILE A 248 -8.00 -1.42 15.23
C ILE A 248 -7.68 -0.39 16.32
N ALA A 249 -6.76 -0.77 17.21
CA ALA A 249 -6.26 0.10 18.28
C ALA A 249 -4.82 -0.33 18.66
N PRO A 250 -3.98 0.58 19.18
CA PRO A 250 -2.64 0.25 19.65
C PRO A 250 -2.69 -0.87 20.70
N GLY A 251 -1.81 -1.85 20.54
CA GLY A 251 -1.72 -3.02 21.43
C GLY A 251 -2.60 -4.21 21.01
N THR A 252 -3.57 -4.04 20.09
CA THR A 252 -4.37 -5.15 19.56
C THR A 252 -3.52 -6.06 18.68
N PRO A 253 -3.52 -7.38 18.89
CA PRO A 253 -2.90 -8.32 17.96
C PRO A 253 -3.54 -8.25 16.57
N CYS A 254 -2.73 -8.27 15.50
CA CYS A 254 -3.25 -8.24 14.12
C CYS A 254 -4.22 -9.40 13.83
N MET A 255 -3.95 -10.58 14.41
CA MET A 255 -4.86 -11.73 14.30
C MET A 255 -6.26 -11.48 14.91
N ASP A 256 -6.38 -10.61 15.92
CA ASP A 256 -7.68 -10.33 16.56
C ASP A 256 -8.54 -9.42 15.68
N VAL A 257 -7.91 -8.50 14.92
CA VAL A 257 -8.60 -7.71 13.88
C VAL A 257 -9.14 -8.65 12.80
N HIS A 258 -8.30 -9.57 12.29
CA HIS A 258 -8.69 -10.58 11.31
C HIS A 258 -9.85 -11.45 11.82
N ASN A 259 -9.73 -11.97 13.03
CA ASN A 259 -10.72 -12.88 13.62
C ASN A 259 -12.07 -12.20 13.87
N ALA A 260 -12.09 -10.89 14.13
CA ALA A 260 -13.33 -10.12 14.29
C ALA A 260 -14.16 -10.13 13.01
N ALA A 261 -13.53 -9.85 11.84
CA ALA A 261 -14.22 -9.93 10.56
C ALA A 261 -14.71 -11.35 10.24
N VAL A 262 -13.83 -12.35 10.44
CA VAL A 262 -14.17 -13.77 10.17
C VAL A 262 -15.32 -14.26 11.03
N ALA A 263 -15.41 -13.82 12.29
CA ALA A 263 -16.52 -14.18 13.17
C ALA A 263 -17.88 -13.70 12.64
N VAL A 264 -17.92 -12.49 12.07
CA VAL A 264 -19.12 -11.95 11.42
C VAL A 264 -19.46 -12.73 10.15
N LEU A 265 -18.48 -12.96 9.27
CA LEU A 265 -18.68 -13.74 8.05
C LEU A 265 -19.21 -15.17 8.36
N LYS A 266 -18.73 -15.81 9.45
CA LYS A 266 -19.27 -17.10 9.94
C LYS A 266 -20.72 -17.02 10.38
N LYS A 267 -21.11 -15.96 11.12
CA LYS A 267 -22.50 -15.70 11.51
C LYS A 267 -23.44 -15.67 10.29
N HIS A 268 -22.96 -15.06 9.19
CA HIS A 268 -23.68 -15.01 7.92
C HIS A 268 -23.45 -16.22 6.99
N ARG A 269 -22.64 -17.22 7.41
CA ARG A 269 -22.33 -18.45 6.67
C ARG A 269 -21.65 -18.22 5.31
N VAL A 270 -20.87 -17.12 5.20
CA VAL A 270 -20.14 -16.73 3.98
C VAL A 270 -18.61 -16.75 4.15
N ASP A 271 -18.12 -17.12 5.34
CA ASP A 271 -16.69 -17.17 5.66
C ASP A 271 -15.86 -18.10 4.76
N LYS A 272 -16.46 -19.16 4.24
CA LYS A 272 -15.83 -20.07 3.27
C LYS A 272 -15.49 -19.44 1.93
N TYR A 273 -16.04 -18.25 1.65
CA TYR A 273 -15.78 -17.50 0.43
C TYR A 273 -14.72 -16.41 0.63
N LEU A 274 -14.21 -16.21 1.85
CA LEU A 274 -13.03 -15.39 2.12
C LEU A 274 -11.77 -16.22 1.85
N ASN A 275 -10.89 -15.74 0.97
CA ASN A 275 -9.69 -16.46 0.53
C ASN A 275 -8.38 -15.66 0.66
N HIS A 276 -8.42 -14.51 1.31
CA HIS A 276 -7.24 -13.66 1.58
C HIS A 276 -7.20 -13.11 3.01
N SER A 277 -6.15 -12.39 3.35
CA SER A 277 -5.99 -11.66 4.61
C SER A 277 -7.00 -10.51 4.70
N ILE A 278 -7.29 -10.03 5.91
CA ILE A 278 -8.20 -8.89 6.11
C ILE A 278 -7.48 -7.55 5.90
N GLY A 279 -6.17 -7.55 5.74
CA GLY A 279 -5.44 -6.32 5.49
C GLY A 279 -3.93 -6.47 5.59
N HIS A 280 -3.26 -5.37 5.29
CA HIS A 280 -1.82 -5.22 5.29
C HIS A 280 -1.42 -3.79 5.65
N GLY A 281 -0.15 -3.56 5.98
CA GLY A 281 0.40 -2.22 6.09
C GLY A 281 0.45 -1.52 4.74
N VAL A 282 0.29 -0.21 4.74
CA VAL A 282 0.38 0.65 3.55
C VAL A 282 1.39 1.77 3.81
N GLY A 283 2.17 2.11 2.79
CA GLY A 283 3.15 3.18 2.86
C GLY A 283 3.76 3.50 1.51
N ILE A 284 5.08 3.47 1.41
CA ILE A 284 5.80 3.66 0.13
C ILE A 284 5.54 2.46 -0.79
N ASP A 285 5.56 1.24 -0.25
CA ASP A 285 5.05 0.06 -0.94
C ASP A 285 3.57 -0.12 -0.60
N ILE A 286 2.81 -0.70 -1.54
CA ILE A 286 1.39 -0.98 -1.32
C ILE A 286 1.20 -2.01 -0.20
N HIS A 287 2.08 -3.01 -0.13
CA HIS A 287 2.09 -4.01 0.93
C HIS A 287 3.30 -3.83 1.84
N GLU A 288 3.07 -3.41 3.07
CA GLU A 288 4.09 -3.25 4.12
C GLU A 288 3.72 -4.02 5.40
N TYR A 289 4.52 -3.87 6.44
CA TYR A 289 4.16 -4.30 7.78
C TYR A 289 3.18 -3.33 8.46
N PRO A 290 2.31 -3.88 9.34
CA PRO A 290 2.11 -5.29 9.64
C PRO A 290 1.11 -5.98 8.68
N GLN A 291 1.18 -7.31 8.57
CA GLN A 291 0.14 -8.11 7.91
C GLN A 291 -1.01 -8.37 8.88
N VAL A 292 -2.26 -8.13 8.46
CA VAL A 292 -3.46 -8.36 9.28
C VAL A 292 -4.10 -9.70 8.87
N ASN A 293 -3.57 -10.80 9.41
CA ASN A 293 -3.98 -12.14 9.05
C ASN A 293 -4.17 -13.06 10.29
N ARG A 294 -4.68 -14.26 10.06
CA ARG A 294 -5.06 -15.23 11.11
C ARG A 294 -3.92 -15.72 12.00
N VAL A 295 -2.66 -15.55 11.60
CA VAL A 295 -1.49 -16.10 12.31
C VAL A 295 -0.59 -15.02 12.90
N ASN A 296 -0.75 -13.77 12.48
CA ASN A 296 0.12 -12.67 12.93
C ASN A 296 -0.26 -12.21 14.34
N LYS A 297 0.64 -12.46 15.29
CA LYS A 297 0.51 -12.07 16.70
C LYS A 297 1.11 -10.69 17.01
N ASP A 298 1.71 -10.02 16.04
CA ASP A 298 2.24 -8.68 16.21
C ASP A 298 1.13 -7.75 16.67
N ARG A 299 1.47 -6.88 17.60
CA ARG A 299 0.53 -5.86 18.09
C ARG A 299 0.59 -4.62 17.23
N LEU A 300 -0.56 -4.06 16.94
CA LEU A 300 -0.67 -2.76 16.28
C LEU A 300 -0.01 -1.68 17.13
N LEU A 301 0.72 -0.78 16.48
CA LEU A 301 1.40 0.35 17.08
C LEU A 301 0.68 1.65 16.72
N VAL A 302 0.84 2.69 17.53
CA VAL A 302 0.37 4.04 17.17
C VAL A 302 1.01 4.43 15.84
N ASN A 303 0.22 4.94 14.90
CA ASN A 303 0.64 5.32 13.54
C ASN A 303 1.06 4.14 12.64
N ASP A 304 0.73 2.88 12.96
CA ASP A 304 0.60 1.90 11.89
C ASP A 304 -0.51 2.38 10.95
N VAL A 305 -0.29 2.33 9.64
CA VAL A 305 -1.33 2.53 8.63
C VAL A 305 -1.55 1.20 7.95
N ILE A 306 -2.78 0.72 7.99
CA ILE A 306 -3.17 -0.61 7.50
C ILE A 306 -4.44 -0.52 6.67
N THR A 307 -4.67 -1.51 5.79
CA THR A 307 -5.97 -1.74 5.18
C THR A 307 -6.88 -2.54 6.12
N ASP A 308 -8.20 -2.41 5.90
CA ASP A 308 -9.27 -3.20 6.51
C ASP A 308 -10.24 -3.60 5.38
N GLU A 309 -10.03 -4.80 4.79
CA GLU A 309 -10.53 -5.17 3.46
C GLU A 309 -11.22 -6.56 3.40
N PRO A 310 -12.15 -6.90 4.26
CA PRO A 310 -12.85 -8.18 4.13
C PRO A 310 -13.55 -8.30 2.77
N GLY A 311 -13.43 -9.49 2.15
CA GLY A 311 -14.08 -9.78 0.88
C GLY A 311 -14.60 -11.23 0.81
N VAL A 312 -15.65 -11.45 0.01
CA VAL A 312 -16.19 -12.77 -0.28
C VAL A 312 -16.37 -12.95 -1.79
N TYR A 313 -16.02 -14.12 -2.31
CA TYR A 313 -15.90 -14.37 -3.74
C TYR A 313 -16.66 -15.63 -4.15
N PHE A 314 -17.78 -15.43 -4.84
CA PHE A 314 -18.68 -16.50 -5.28
C PHE A 314 -18.29 -16.92 -6.71
N LYS A 315 -17.48 -17.97 -6.83
CA LYS A 315 -16.90 -18.45 -8.09
C LYS A 315 -17.93 -18.48 -9.24
N GLY A 316 -17.60 -17.79 -10.33
CA GLY A 316 -18.40 -17.71 -11.54
C GLY A 316 -19.66 -16.83 -11.43
N LYS A 317 -19.84 -16.11 -10.30
CA LYS A 317 -20.99 -15.22 -10.08
C LYS A 317 -20.55 -13.78 -9.87
N TYR A 318 -19.97 -13.45 -8.70
CA TYR A 318 -19.53 -12.10 -8.32
C TYR A 318 -18.62 -12.14 -7.10
N GLY A 319 -17.96 -11.04 -6.81
CA GLY A 319 -17.28 -10.78 -5.56
C GLY A 319 -17.80 -9.52 -4.87
N ILE A 320 -17.46 -9.39 -3.59
CA ILE A 320 -17.72 -8.22 -2.77
C ILE A 320 -16.47 -7.97 -1.95
N ARG A 321 -15.90 -6.77 -2.00
CA ARG A 321 -14.86 -6.26 -1.10
C ARG A 321 -15.20 -4.84 -0.69
N ILE A 322 -15.00 -4.53 0.59
CA ILE A 322 -15.15 -3.18 1.16
C ILE A 322 -13.88 -2.93 1.96
N GLU A 323 -13.16 -1.91 1.58
CA GLU A 323 -11.83 -1.62 2.11
C GLU A 323 -11.65 -0.16 2.46
N ASP A 324 -10.98 0.09 3.56
CA ASP A 324 -10.47 1.40 3.94
C ASP A 324 -8.99 1.34 4.29
N THR A 325 -8.25 2.41 3.99
CA THR A 325 -6.95 2.71 4.61
C THR A 325 -7.19 3.37 5.98
N VAL A 326 -6.60 2.80 7.03
CA VAL A 326 -6.86 3.18 8.43
C VAL A 326 -5.55 3.45 9.18
N GLN A 327 -5.43 4.62 9.81
CA GLN A 327 -4.36 4.93 10.74
C GLN A 327 -4.73 4.41 12.14
N THR A 328 -3.84 3.60 12.74
CA THR A 328 -3.97 3.10 14.10
C THR A 328 -3.73 4.21 15.11
N ALA A 329 -4.74 4.54 15.89
CA ALA A 329 -4.71 5.49 16.98
C ALA A 329 -5.59 4.97 18.14
N ARG A 330 -5.64 5.68 19.28
CA ARG A 330 -6.54 5.31 20.40
C ARG A 330 -7.99 5.11 19.92
N LYS A 331 -8.43 5.94 18.97
CA LYS A 331 -9.63 5.72 18.15
C LYS A 331 -9.14 5.67 16.71
N PRO A 332 -9.41 4.60 15.94
CA PRO A 332 -8.91 4.46 14.58
C PRO A 332 -9.36 5.64 13.70
N VAL A 333 -8.45 6.12 12.85
CA VAL A 333 -8.73 7.20 11.90
C VAL A 333 -8.83 6.59 10.52
N VAL A 334 -10.03 6.51 9.98
CA VAL A 334 -10.26 6.09 8.60
C VAL A 334 -9.84 7.22 7.67
N LEU A 335 -8.86 6.98 6.80
CA LEU A 335 -8.30 7.99 5.90
C LEU A 335 -9.11 8.12 4.61
N THR A 336 -9.63 7.03 4.05
CA THR A 336 -10.57 6.98 2.92
C THR A 336 -11.98 7.31 3.40
N LYS A 337 -12.68 8.19 2.70
CA LYS A 337 -13.96 8.78 3.18
C LYS A 337 -15.16 8.47 2.30
N TYR A 338 -14.96 7.85 1.13
CA TYR A 338 -16.08 7.50 0.27
C TYR A 338 -17.03 6.51 0.96
N THR A 339 -18.32 6.61 0.67
CA THR A 339 -19.35 5.82 1.34
C THR A 339 -19.13 4.32 1.26
N LYS A 340 -19.42 3.61 2.35
CA LYS A 340 -19.46 2.13 2.39
C LYS A 340 -20.87 1.57 2.18
N LYS A 341 -21.87 2.42 2.01
CA LYS A 341 -23.21 1.96 1.62
C LYS A 341 -23.19 1.46 0.19
N LEU A 342 -23.97 0.41 -0.10
CA LEU A 342 -24.09 -0.09 -1.47
C LEU A 342 -24.64 1.01 -2.39
N VAL A 343 -23.83 1.39 -3.35
CA VAL A 343 -24.21 2.36 -4.38
C VAL A 343 -24.77 1.62 -5.59
N VAL A 344 -25.91 2.07 -6.08
CA VAL A 344 -26.58 1.51 -7.26
C VAL A 344 -26.35 2.46 -8.43
N CYS A 345 -25.66 1.97 -9.45
CA CYS A 345 -25.32 2.67 -10.69
C CYS A 345 -26.24 2.26 -11.83
N GLY A 346 -26.44 3.10 -12.84
CA GLY A 346 -27.11 2.79 -14.11
C GLY A 346 -28.59 2.66 -13.97
#